data_6e995cfb725c376c488699190673952e
#
_entry.id   6e995cfb725c376c488699190673952e
#
_cell.length_a   1.000
_cell.length_b   1.000
_cell.length_c   1.000
_cell.angle_alpha   90.00
_cell.angle_beta   90.00
_cell.angle_gamma   90.00
#
_symmetry.space_group_name_H-M   'P 1'
#
loop_
_entity.id
_entity.type
_entity.pdbx_description
1 polymer ?
#
loop_
_entity_poly.entity_id
_entity_poly.type
_entity_poly.pdbx_seq_one_letter_code
_entity_poly.pdbx_strand_id
1 'polypeptide(L)'
;MSNVRQWDGGDYRKYSDKKYLHHYDLPKDEDLIVTIADIKNELLENKMKGTSEAKLVLYFEEDVKPLALNKKINPQSISKALGTPNTSDWIGGRLALYVGHESRSDDGFAVRIRDTAPKIEEAYCEDCGQRITKHGNYSVNKIVTMSEGKYGAKLCWDCCVKRKEAADAEG
;
A
#
# COMPACT_ATOMS: atom_id res chain seq x y z
N MET A 1 16.36 11.29 -11.56
CA MET A 1 16.64 9.85 -11.79
C MET A 1 15.45 9.23 -12.45
N SER A 2 15.65 8.63 -13.62
CA SER A 2 14.59 7.88 -14.29
C SER A 2 14.30 6.62 -13.47
N ASN A 3 13.12 6.52 -12.89
CA ASN A 3 12.61 5.27 -12.31
C ASN A 3 12.36 4.28 -13.44
N VAL A 4 13.41 3.61 -13.89
CA VAL A 4 13.26 2.47 -14.77
C VAL A 4 12.65 1.35 -13.96
N ARG A 5 11.33 1.14 -14.07
CA ARG A 5 10.67 -0.01 -13.49
C ARG A 5 11.17 -1.26 -14.18
N GLN A 6 11.64 -2.21 -13.40
CA GLN A 6 11.98 -3.53 -13.92
C GLN A 6 10.71 -4.19 -14.49
N TRP A 7 10.85 -4.76 -15.68
CA TRP A 7 9.76 -5.52 -16.31
C TRP A 7 9.50 -6.82 -15.52
N ASP A 8 8.28 -6.98 -15.04
CA ASP A 8 7.83 -8.14 -14.25
C ASP A 8 6.68 -8.91 -14.93
N GLY A 9 6.37 -8.56 -16.18
CA GLY A 9 5.24 -9.11 -16.92
C GLY A 9 3.90 -8.46 -16.54
N GLY A 10 2.81 -8.98 -17.06
CA GLY A 10 1.44 -8.54 -16.77
C GLY A 10 0.90 -7.47 -17.70
N ASP A 11 -0.06 -6.69 -17.22
CA ASP A 11 -0.77 -5.69 -18.01
C ASP A 11 0.14 -4.52 -18.40
N TYR A 12 0.25 -4.22 -19.71
CA TYR A 12 1.10 -3.14 -20.22
C TYR A 12 0.72 -1.76 -19.65
N ARG A 13 -0.52 -1.56 -19.25
CA ARG A 13 -1.02 -0.27 -18.71
C ARG A 13 -0.36 0.10 -17.39
N LYS A 14 0.13 -0.85 -16.60
CA LYS A 14 0.86 -0.58 -15.36
C LYS A 14 2.22 0.11 -15.59
N TYR A 15 2.79 0.00 -16.80
CA TYR A 15 4.02 0.69 -17.19
C TYR A 15 3.80 2.09 -17.74
N SER A 16 2.54 2.54 -17.86
CA SER A 16 2.24 3.92 -18.24
C SER A 16 2.54 4.89 -17.09
N ASP A 17 3.01 6.10 -17.42
CA ASP A 17 3.33 7.18 -16.48
C ASP A 17 2.08 7.83 -15.85
N LYS A 18 1.07 7.06 -15.51
CA LYS A 18 -0.09 7.57 -14.78
C LYS A 18 0.26 7.78 -13.32
N LYS A 19 -0.06 8.97 -12.81
CA LYS A 19 0.23 9.40 -11.44
C LYS A 19 -0.50 8.53 -10.39
N TYR A 20 -1.75 8.19 -10.66
CA TYR A 20 -2.63 7.55 -9.69
C TYR A 20 -2.73 6.04 -9.91
N LEU A 21 -3.04 5.34 -8.80
CA LEU A 21 -3.24 3.90 -8.78
C LEU A 21 -4.49 3.50 -9.59
N HIS A 22 -4.33 2.53 -10.45
CA HIS A 22 -5.40 1.91 -11.23
C HIS A 22 -5.53 0.42 -10.90
N HIS A 23 -6.66 -0.19 -11.26
CA HIS A 23 -6.91 -1.60 -10.98
C HIS A 23 -5.84 -2.56 -11.57
N TYR A 24 -5.23 -2.21 -12.71
CA TYR A 24 -4.18 -3.02 -13.33
C TYR A 24 -2.80 -2.88 -12.63
N ASP A 25 -2.64 -1.93 -11.72
CA ASP A 25 -1.47 -1.80 -10.84
C ASP A 25 -1.58 -2.75 -9.62
N LEU A 26 -2.76 -3.31 -9.35
CA LEU A 26 -3.02 -4.22 -8.23
C LEU A 26 -2.66 -5.67 -8.55
N PRO A 27 -2.30 -6.49 -7.56
CA PRO A 27 -2.23 -7.94 -7.70
C PRO A 27 -3.59 -8.49 -8.15
N LYS A 28 -3.58 -9.57 -8.96
CA LYS A 28 -4.82 -10.14 -9.50
C LYS A 28 -5.58 -11.01 -8.51
N ASP A 29 -4.86 -11.76 -7.69
CA ASP A 29 -5.40 -12.85 -6.88
C ASP A 29 -5.31 -12.60 -5.36
N GLU A 30 -4.83 -11.42 -4.96
CA GLU A 30 -4.67 -11.04 -3.55
C GLU A 30 -4.97 -9.55 -3.34
N ASP A 31 -5.35 -9.20 -2.11
CA ASP A 31 -5.53 -7.81 -1.73
C ASP A 31 -4.18 -7.12 -1.52
N LEU A 32 -4.04 -5.89 -2.01
CA LEU A 32 -2.89 -5.05 -1.71
C LEU A 32 -3.12 -4.34 -0.37
N ILE A 33 -2.30 -4.66 0.63
CA ILE A 33 -2.36 -4.03 1.94
C ILE A 33 -1.52 -2.77 1.95
N VAL A 34 -2.14 -1.65 2.31
CA VAL A 34 -1.51 -0.33 2.35
C VAL A 34 -1.81 0.40 3.65
N THR A 35 -0.92 1.31 4.04
CA THR A 35 -1.08 2.18 5.21
C THR A 35 -1.16 3.63 4.74
N ILE A 36 -2.18 4.36 5.18
CA ILE A 36 -2.36 5.77 4.79
C ILE A 36 -1.28 6.61 5.47
N ALA A 37 -0.42 7.22 4.68
CA ALA A 37 0.62 8.13 5.16
C ALA A 37 0.15 9.59 5.17
N ASP A 38 -0.60 10.01 4.14
CA ASP A 38 -1.08 11.39 3.98
C ASP A 38 -2.35 11.41 3.13
N ILE A 39 -3.14 12.48 3.28
CA ILE A 39 -4.37 12.72 2.51
C ILE A 39 -4.32 14.14 1.97
N LYS A 40 -4.50 14.29 0.66
CA LYS A 40 -4.53 15.60 0.01
C LYS A 40 -5.82 15.79 -0.77
N ASN A 41 -6.30 17.02 -0.82
CA ASN A 41 -7.36 17.42 -1.73
C ASN A 41 -6.71 17.97 -2.99
N GLU A 42 -6.75 17.21 -4.08
CA GLU A 42 -6.11 17.58 -5.34
C GLU A 42 -7.13 17.90 -6.43
N LEU A 43 -6.82 18.89 -7.23
CA LEU A 43 -7.59 19.23 -8.42
C LEU A 43 -7.16 18.32 -9.57
N LEU A 44 -8.05 17.44 -10.00
CA LEU A 44 -7.81 16.54 -11.13
C LEU A 44 -8.45 17.12 -12.38
N GLU A 45 -7.63 17.32 -13.41
CA GLU A 45 -8.09 17.77 -14.71
C GLU A 45 -8.58 16.59 -15.56
N ASN A 46 -9.79 16.70 -16.07
CA ASN A 46 -10.28 15.82 -17.10
C ASN A 46 -10.04 16.45 -18.47
N LYS A 47 -8.92 16.13 -19.10
CA LYS A 47 -8.50 16.70 -20.40
C LYS A 47 -9.53 16.47 -21.52
N MET A 48 -10.30 15.38 -21.47
CA MET A 48 -11.30 15.09 -22.49
C MET A 48 -12.56 15.94 -22.36
N LYS A 49 -12.91 16.34 -21.12
CA LYS A 49 -14.09 17.17 -20.84
C LYS A 49 -13.78 18.64 -20.57
N GLY A 50 -12.50 19.00 -20.49
CA GLY A 50 -12.06 20.35 -20.12
C GLY A 50 -12.54 20.82 -18.74
N THR A 51 -12.80 19.87 -17.83
CA THR A 51 -13.31 20.13 -16.48
C THR A 51 -12.28 19.73 -15.44
N SER A 52 -12.25 20.45 -14.32
CA SER A 52 -11.43 20.11 -13.16
C SER A 52 -12.33 19.72 -11.99
N GLU A 53 -11.93 18.69 -11.25
CA GLU A 53 -12.65 18.20 -10.09
C GLU A 53 -11.70 17.97 -8.91
N ALA A 54 -12.04 18.55 -7.75
CA ALA A 54 -11.30 18.28 -6.52
C ALA A 54 -11.61 16.87 -6.00
N LYS A 55 -10.57 16.10 -5.72
CA LYS A 55 -10.68 14.75 -5.15
C LYS A 55 -9.73 14.56 -3.99
N LEU A 56 -10.16 13.78 -3.01
CA LEU A 56 -9.26 13.28 -1.99
C LEU A 56 -8.32 12.24 -2.61
N VAL A 57 -7.05 12.40 -2.33
CA VAL A 57 -5.98 11.51 -2.80
C VAL A 57 -5.25 10.95 -1.57
N LEU A 58 -5.22 9.63 -1.48
CA LEU A 58 -4.49 8.93 -0.42
C LEU A 58 -3.06 8.65 -0.88
N TYR A 59 -2.12 9.00 -0.04
CA TYR A 59 -0.71 8.63 -0.14
C TYR A 59 -0.41 7.54 0.87
N PHE A 60 0.44 6.59 0.51
CA PHE A 60 0.71 5.39 1.31
C PHE A 60 2.14 5.37 1.82
N GLU A 61 2.36 4.65 2.93
CA GLU A 61 3.72 4.39 3.46
C GLU A 61 4.50 3.43 2.55
N GLU A 62 3.77 2.54 1.88
CA GLU A 62 4.32 1.59 0.92
C GLU A 62 4.68 2.29 -0.40
N ASP A 63 5.65 1.73 -1.15
CA ASP A 63 6.07 2.25 -2.46
C ASP A 63 5.05 1.89 -3.55
N VAL A 64 3.88 2.49 -3.46
CA VAL A 64 2.78 2.36 -4.43
C VAL A 64 2.27 3.73 -4.84
N LYS A 65 1.63 3.79 -6.01
CA LYS A 65 1.03 5.04 -6.50
C LYS A 65 -0.07 5.53 -5.56
N PRO A 66 -0.26 6.85 -5.42
CA PRO A 66 -1.37 7.40 -4.65
C PRO A 66 -2.72 7.04 -5.29
N LEU A 67 -3.74 6.88 -4.47
CA LEU A 67 -5.10 6.56 -4.89
C LEU A 67 -6.00 7.79 -4.86
N ALA A 68 -6.49 8.21 -6.03
CA ALA A 68 -7.54 9.20 -6.11
C ALA A 68 -8.91 8.55 -5.80
N LEU A 69 -9.58 9.03 -4.76
CA LEU A 69 -10.86 8.48 -4.33
C LEU A 69 -12.00 8.91 -5.25
N ASN A 70 -12.94 7.99 -5.49
CA ASN A 70 -14.24 8.37 -6.03
C ASN A 70 -15.08 9.11 -4.98
N LYS A 71 -16.18 9.73 -5.40
CA LYS A 71 -16.99 10.58 -4.50
C LYS A 71 -17.71 9.83 -3.39
N LYS A 72 -17.99 8.56 -3.56
CA LYS A 72 -18.95 7.86 -2.67
C LYS A 72 -18.45 6.50 -2.18
N ILE A 73 -18.12 5.59 -3.07
CA ILE A 73 -17.93 4.17 -2.73
C ILE A 73 -16.69 3.97 -1.85
N ASN A 74 -15.51 4.39 -2.33
CA ASN A 74 -14.27 4.19 -1.59
C ASN A 74 -14.22 4.95 -0.25
N PRO A 75 -14.67 6.24 -0.15
CA PRO A 75 -14.75 6.91 1.16
C PRO A 75 -15.67 6.20 2.16
N GLN A 76 -16.80 5.64 1.70
CA GLN A 76 -17.69 4.86 2.57
C GLN A 76 -17.02 3.57 3.07
N SER A 77 -16.30 2.85 2.21
CA SER A 77 -15.57 1.65 2.61
C SER A 77 -14.45 1.96 3.61
N ILE A 78 -13.71 3.05 3.41
CA ILE A 78 -12.69 3.51 4.38
C ILE A 78 -13.34 3.83 5.73
N SER A 79 -14.43 4.60 5.71
CA SER A 79 -15.16 4.96 6.93
C SER A 79 -15.63 3.73 7.71
N LYS A 80 -16.11 2.70 7.02
CA LYS A 80 -16.50 1.42 7.64
C LYS A 80 -15.28 0.66 8.17
N ALA A 81 -14.22 0.55 7.37
CA ALA A 81 -13.02 -0.20 7.72
C ALA A 81 -12.32 0.39 8.94
N LEU A 82 -12.22 1.71 9.03
CA LEU A 82 -11.54 2.42 10.12
C LEU A 82 -12.46 2.89 11.26
N GLY A 83 -13.79 2.72 11.08
CA GLY A 83 -14.79 3.06 12.11
C GLY A 83 -15.03 4.56 12.31
N THR A 84 -14.60 5.41 11.38
CA THR A 84 -14.73 6.87 11.47
C THR A 84 -14.91 7.52 10.10
N PRO A 85 -15.84 8.49 9.96
CA PRO A 85 -15.97 9.30 8.73
C PRO A 85 -14.97 10.47 8.69
N ASN A 86 -14.24 10.72 9.78
CA ASN A 86 -13.30 11.83 9.88
C ASN A 86 -11.98 11.47 9.20
N THR A 87 -11.66 12.17 8.11
CA THR A 87 -10.45 11.90 7.31
C THR A 87 -9.14 12.10 8.08
N SER A 88 -9.12 12.97 9.09
CA SER A 88 -7.94 13.16 9.94
C SER A 88 -7.57 11.88 10.72
N ASP A 89 -8.57 11.08 11.08
CA ASP A 89 -8.39 9.83 11.81
C ASP A 89 -7.99 8.65 10.89
N TRP A 90 -8.02 8.86 9.58
CA TRP A 90 -7.63 7.83 8.61
C TRP A 90 -6.11 7.68 8.47
N ILE A 91 -5.34 8.70 8.81
CA ILE A 91 -3.87 8.65 8.73
C ILE A 91 -3.33 7.58 9.68
N GLY A 92 -2.44 6.73 9.17
CA GLY A 92 -1.94 5.55 9.89
C GLY A 92 -2.87 4.33 9.81
N GLY A 93 -4.08 4.49 9.25
CA GLY A 93 -5.02 3.40 9.03
C GLY A 93 -4.57 2.45 7.92
N ARG A 94 -4.81 1.15 8.11
CA ARG A 94 -4.49 0.12 7.12
C ARG A 94 -5.72 -0.25 6.33
N LEU A 95 -5.53 -0.37 5.03
CA LEU A 95 -6.58 -0.71 4.07
C LEU A 95 -6.17 -1.91 3.23
N ALA A 96 -7.15 -2.68 2.80
CA ALA A 96 -7.00 -3.74 1.81
C ALA A 96 -7.64 -3.29 0.50
N LEU A 97 -6.83 -3.14 -0.54
CA LEU A 97 -7.26 -2.75 -1.88
C LEU A 97 -7.41 -3.97 -2.76
N TYR A 98 -8.44 -4.01 -3.57
CA TYR A 98 -8.70 -5.11 -4.50
C TYR A 98 -9.28 -4.62 -5.82
N VAL A 99 -9.22 -5.46 -6.84
CA VAL A 99 -9.86 -5.21 -8.14
C VAL A 99 -11.35 -5.54 -8.02
N GLY A 100 -12.19 -4.52 -8.09
CA GLY A 100 -13.64 -4.67 -8.06
C GLY A 100 -14.29 -4.36 -9.40
N HIS A 101 -15.54 -4.80 -9.57
CA HIS A 101 -16.33 -4.50 -10.75
C HIS A 101 -16.87 -3.06 -10.71
N GLU A 102 -16.82 -2.36 -11.85
CA GLU A 102 -17.38 -1.02 -12.05
C GLU A 102 -17.97 -0.86 -13.44
N SER A 103 -19.29 -0.87 -13.54
CA SER A 103 -20.00 -0.80 -14.82
C SER A 103 -19.78 0.50 -15.61
N ARG A 104 -19.31 1.56 -14.95
CA ARG A 104 -19.03 2.87 -15.58
C ARG A 104 -17.57 3.01 -16.05
N SER A 105 -16.74 2.03 -15.75
CA SER A 105 -15.36 1.98 -16.25
C SER A 105 -15.36 1.38 -17.66
N ASP A 106 -14.46 1.88 -18.53
CA ASP A 106 -14.35 1.41 -19.92
C ASP A 106 -14.04 -0.10 -20.01
N ASP A 107 -13.32 -0.63 -19.04
CA ASP A 107 -12.95 -2.05 -18.96
C ASP A 107 -13.71 -2.84 -17.89
N GLY A 108 -14.66 -2.21 -17.21
CA GLY A 108 -15.52 -2.85 -16.20
C GLY A 108 -14.86 -3.05 -14.82
N PHE A 109 -13.68 -2.51 -14.57
CA PHE A 109 -12.94 -2.70 -13.32
C PHE A 109 -12.53 -1.38 -12.67
N ALA A 110 -12.39 -1.38 -11.35
CA ALA A 110 -11.88 -0.26 -10.57
C ALA A 110 -11.16 -0.74 -9.30
N VAL A 111 -10.34 0.15 -8.73
CA VAL A 111 -9.79 -0.06 -7.39
C VAL A 111 -10.90 0.06 -6.36
N ARG A 112 -11.07 -0.96 -5.54
CA ARG A 112 -12.01 -1.01 -4.43
C ARG A 112 -11.27 -1.23 -3.12
N ILE A 113 -11.93 -0.86 -2.04
CA ILE A 113 -11.41 -0.95 -0.67
C ILE A 113 -12.35 -1.88 0.10
N ARG A 114 -11.79 -2.82 0.86
CA ARG A 114 -12.57 -3.69 1.75
C ARG A 114 -13.21 -2.85 2.87
N ASP A 115 -14.42 -3.20 3.26
CA ASP A 115 -15.16 -2.55 4.35
C ASP A 115 -14.62 -2.90 5.75
N THR A 116 -13.60 -3.74 5.81
CA THR A 116 -12.91 -4.14 7.05
C THR A 116 -11.42 -3.88 6.92
N ALA A 117 -10.84 -3.31 7.97
CA ALA A 117 -9.39 -3.13 8.01
C ALA A 117 -8.69 -4.50 8.08
N PRO A 118 -7.56 -4.67 7.37
CA PRO A 118 -6.78 -5.90 7.48
C PRO A 118 -6.26 -6.04 8.91
N LYS A 119 -6.36 -7.25 9.46
CA LYS A 119 -5.80 -7.55 10.78
C LYS A 119 -4.31 -7.31 10.74
N ILE A 120 -3.79 -6.61 11.74
CA ILE A 120 -2.36 -6.52 11.98
C ILE A 120 -1.98 -7.89 12.52
N GLU A 121 -1.32 -8.70 11.71
CA GLU A 121 -0.65 -9.87 12.26
C GLU A 121 0.47 -9.36 13.15
N GLU A 122 0.31 -9.54 14.45
CA GLU A 122 1.36 -9.24 15.41
C GLU A 122 2.50 -10.23 15.17
N ALA A 123 3.61 -9.73 14.67
CA ALA A 123 4.80 -10.52 14.50
C ALA A 123 5.74 -10.28 15.68
N TYR A 124 6.28 -11.35 16.22
CA TYR A 124 7.27 -11.33 17.29
C TYR A 124 8.61 -11.81 16.77
N CYS A 125 9.66 -11.19 17.24
CA CYS A 125 11.03 -11.55 16.88
C CYS A 125 11.41 -12.90 17.51
N GLU A 126 11.87 -13.83 16.70
CA GLU A 126 12.28 -15.15 17.17
C GLU A 126 13.57 -15.14 18.00
N ASP A 127 14.44 -14.10 17.83
CA ASP A 127 15.69 -13.97 18.59
C ASP A 127 15.47 -13.30 19.95
N CYS A 128 14.74 -12.20 20.03
CA CYS A 128 14.60 -11.43 21.28
C CYS A 128 13.20 -11.50 21.89
N GLY A 129 12.22 -12.13 21.24
CA GLY A 129 10.85 -12.26 21.72
C GLY A 129 10.03 -10.97 21.71
N GLN A 130 10.59 -9.85 21.29
CA GLN A 130 9.89 -8.57 21.24
C GLN A 130 8.99 -8.46 20.03
N ARG A 131 7.91 -7.68 20.15
CA ARG A 131 7.04 -7.36 19.03
C ARG A 131 7.84 -6.62 17.95
N ILE A 132 7.71 -7.08 16.71
CA ILE A 132 8.32 -6.41 15.56
C ILE A 132 7.53 -5.14 15.26
N THR A 133 8.22 -4.01 15.25
CA THR A 133 7.67 -2.69 14.93
C THR A 133 8.27 -2.17 13.62
N LYS A 134 7.60 -1.21 13.00
CA LYS A 134 8.14 -0.54 11.81
C LYS A 134 9.49 0.14 12.12
N HIS A 135 10.37 0.19 11.16
CA HIS A 135 11.65 0.90 11.27
C HIS A 135 11.87 1.78 10.04
N GLY A 136 11.92 3.09 10.24
CA GLY A 136 12.00 4.06 9.14
C GLY A 136 10.88 3.85 8.11
N ASN A 137 11.25 3.62 6.87
CA ASN A 137 10.33 3.34 5.75
C ASN A 137 9.95 1.86 5.58
N TYR A 138 10.41 1.00 6.50
CA TYR A 138 10.11 -0.42 6.45
C TYR A 138 8.90 -0.76 7.33
N SER A 139 7.82 -1.24 6.71
CA SER A 139 6.66 -1.77 7.43
C SER A 139 7.01 -3.08 8.14
N VAL A 140 6.20 -3.46 9.13
CA VAL A 140 6.37 -4.75 9.85
C VAL A 140 6.41 -5.92 8.88
N ASN A 141 5.47 -5.99 7.94
CA ASN A 141 5.43 -7.05 6.95
C ASN A 141 6.69 -7.10 6.08
N LYS A 142 7.21 -5.94 5.66
CA LYS A 142 8.45 -5.88 4.88
C LYS A 142 9.65 -6.38 5.67
N ILE A 143 9.76 -6.00 6.94
CA ILE A 143 10.82 -6.46 7.86
C ILE A 143 10.74 -7.99 8.02
N VAL A 144 9.54 -8.51 8.28
CA VAL A 144 9.31 -9.96 8.43
C VAL A 144 9.69 -10.70 7.15
N THR A 145 9.17 -10.29 5.99
CA THR A 145 9.47 -10.94 4.70
C THR A 145 10.97 -10.92 4.38
N MET A 146 11.64 -9.78 4.63
CA MET A 146 13.08 -9.67 4.40
C MET A 146 13.89 -10.57 5.34
N SER A 147 13.51 -10.62 6.63
CA SER A 147 14.21 -11.45 7.61
C SER A 147 14.01 -12.93 7.38
N GLU A 148 12.79 -13.36 7.04
CA GLU A 148 12.51 -14.75 6.66
C GLU A 148 13.27 -15.15 5.38
N GLY A 149 13.27 -14.30 4.35
CA GLY A 149 13.99 -14.57 3.11
C GLY A 149 15.50 -14.66 3.26
N LYS A 150 16.10 -13.86 4.17
CA LYS A 150 17.54 -13.79 4.36
C LYS A 150 18.07 -14.73 5.46
N TYR A 151 17.32 -14.88 6.54
CA TYR A 151 17.76 -15.60 7.74
C TYR A 151 16.92 -16.80 8.11
N GLY A 152 15.81 -17.04 7.39
CA GLY A 152 14.88 -18.14 7.67
C GLY A 152 14.09 -17.96 8.97
N ALA A 153 14.03 -16.74 9.52
CA ALA A 153 13.39 -16.44 10.80
C ALA A 153 12.74 -15.04 10.79
N LYS A 154 11.67 -14.87 11.56
CA LYS A 154 11.02 -13.58 11.78
C LYS A 154 11.83 -12.77 12.78
N LEU A 155 12.50 -11.72 12.34
CA LEU A 155 13.37 -10.90 13.17
C LEU A 155 12.93 -9.44 13.17
N CYS A 156 13.09 -8.77 14.32
CA CYS A 156 13.01 -7.32 14.38
C CYS A 156 14.24 -6.69 13.69
N TRP A 157 14.14 -5.39 13.40
CA TRP A 157 15.23 -4.68 12.72
C TRP A 157 16.57 -4.83 13.43
N ASP A 158 16.61 -4.63 14.75
CA ASP A 158 17.84 -4.69 15.54
C ASP A 158 18.49 -6.08 15.51
N CYS A 159 17.69 -7.16 15.55
CA CYS A 159 18.20 -8.53 15.43
C CYS A 159 18.69 -8.83 14.00
N CYS A 160 18.05 -8.28 12.98
CA CYS A 160 18.55 -8.37 11.60
C CYS A 160 19.93 -7.71 11.47
N VAL A 161 20.12 -6.52 12.05
CA VAL A 161 21.41 -5.81 12.05
C VAL A 161 22.46 -6.62 12.76
N LYS A 162 22.18 -7.14 13.96
CA LYS A 162 23.12 -8.00 14.73
C LYS A 162 23.55 -9.24 13.96
N ARG A 163 22.61 -9.94 13.30
CA ARG A 163 22.95 -11.13 12.47
C ARG A 163 23.78 -10.75 11.25
N LYS A 164 23.53 -9.59 10.65
CA LYS A 164 24.34 -9.08 9.55
C LYS A 164 25.78 -8.79 10.00
N GLU A 165 25.95 -8.07 11.11
CA GLU A 165 27.25 -7.74 11.66
C GLU A 165 28.05 -9.00 12.06
N ALA A 166 27.38 -10.00 12.64
CA ALA A 166 28.00 -11.29 12.96
C ALA A 166 28.47 -12.04 11.71
N ALA A 167 27.69 -12.03 10.63
CA ALA A 167 28.06 -12.64 9.35
C ALA A 167 29.23 -11.90 8.69
N ASP A 168 29.26 -10.58 8.76
CA ASP A 168 30.36 -9.76 8.21
C ASP A 168 31.66 -9.89 9.03
N ALA A 169 31.59 -10.27 10.31
CA ALA A 169 32.75 -10.51 11.17
C ALA A 169 33.42 -11.89 10.98
N GLU A 170 32.70 -12.86 10.39
CA GLU A 170 33.16 -14.22 10.11
C GLU A 170 33.79 -14.38 8.71
N GLY A 171 33.76 -13.30 7.89
CA GLY A 171 34.27 -13.26 6.52
C GLY A 171 35.68 -12.78 6.36
#